data_35b090d73cca82172cd5e0340bafb536
#
_entry.id   35b090d73cca82172cd5e0340bafb536
#
_cell.length_a   1.000
_cell.length_b   1.000
_cell.length_c   1.000
_cell.angle_alpha   90.00
_cell.angle_beta   90.00
_cell.angle_gamma   90.00
#
_symmetry.space_group_name_H-M   'P 1'
#
loop_
_entity.id
_entity.type
_entity.pdbx_description
1 polymer ?
#
loop_
_entity_poly.entity_id
_entity_poly.type
_entity_poly.pdbx_seq_one_letter_code
_entity_poly.pdbx_strand_id
1 'polypeptide(L)'
;MPPYHNRAVWPFVQSYWIMANAKTGNEAGVIHGIAAVWRAAMMYATNKENFVADDGNWKGTQVNSSNMLWSLSGSLGITFRTLMGIQYDGPDAIMFAPVVPESLKAVRKIEGFPYRDAVLDITVKGYGDIIKSFSIDGVETAEPVFAADRTGRHSVEIVLADSFRNELSVNLVGNVRTPMIPFVRVSGKGKGLKWYSEEGAVRYDVYAGGKKVKETRRPGVTFPRTGKVIFRWLQLLQTELNRSLPSRSPEARRLQDISSL
;
A
#
# COMPACT_ATOMS: atom_id res chain seq x y z
N MET A 1 12.78 17.86 8.78
CA MET A 1 11.50 18.34 8.21
C MET A 1 10.45 17.31 8.57
N PRO A 2 9.26 17.68 9.09
CA PRO A 2 8.21 16.72 9.41
C PRO A 2 7.80 15.92 8.18
N PRO A 3 7.41 14.64 8.31
CA PRO A 3 6.99 13.81 7.20
C PRO A 3 5.68 14.34 6.57
N TYR A 4 5.60 14.29 5.24
CA TYR A 4 4.38 14.58 4.49
C TYR A 4 4.26 13.59 3.33
N HIS A 5 4.85 13.84 2.15
CA HIS A 5 4.87 12.85 1.08
C HIS A 5 5.85 11.71 1.39
N ASN A 6 6.99 12.02 2.00
CA ASN A 6 7.97 11.05 2.44
C ASN A 6 7.73 10.68 3.91
N ARG A 7 7.84 9.40 4.25
CA ARG A 7 7.68 8.88 5.61
C ARG A 7 6.30 9.12 6.23
N ALA A 8 5.27 9.26 5.40
CA ALA A 8 3.89 9.30 5.84
C ALA A 8 3.07 8.18 5.18
N VAL A 9 2.15 7.59 5.93
CA VAL A 9 1.15 6.65 5.45
C VAL A 9 -0.11 7.41 5.09
N TRP A 10 -0.59 7.22 3.88
CA TRP A 10 -1.76 7.86 3.34
C TRP A 10 -2.87 6.82 3.16
N PRO A 11 -3.98 6.89 3.91
CA PRO A 11 -5.03 5.85 3.87
C PRO A 11 -5.59 5.59 2.48
N PHE A 12 -5.79 6.62 1.65
CA PHE A 12 -6.28 6.42 0.29
C PHE A 12 -5.26 5.69 -0.60
N VAL A 13 -3.97 5.99 -0.48
CA VAL A 13 -2.89 5.28 -1.21
C VAL A 13 -2.81 3.84 -0.73
N GLN A 14 -2.92 3.63 0.58
CA GLN A 14 -2.93 2.30 1.18
C GLN A 14 -4.10 1.46 0.66
N SER A 15 -5.27 2.05 0.42
CA SER A 15 -6.41 1.33 -0.14
C SER A 15 -6.19 0.90 -1.60
N TYR A 16 -5.50 1.69 -2.42
CA TYR A 16 -5.07 1.24 -3.75
C TYR A 16 -4.08 0.07 -3.67
N TRP A 17 -3.17 0.10 -2.70
CA TRP A 17 -2.26 -1.02 -2.47
C TRP A 17 -3.02 -2.29 -2.06
N ILE A 18 -4.06 -2.18 -1.22
CA ILE A 18 -4.95 -3.30 -0.85
C ILE A 18 -5.63 -3.87 -2.10
N MET A 19 -6.22 -3.01 -2.94
CA MET A 19 -6.88 -3.44 -4.18
C MET A 19 -5.91 -4.11 -5.16
N ALA A 20 -4.66 -3.64 -5.24
CA ALA A 20 -3.63 -4.29 -6.05
C ALA A 20 -3.29 -5.70 -5.52
N ASN A 21 -3.13 -5.86 -4.20
CA ASN A 21 -2.92 -7.16 -3.58
C ASN A 21 -4.13 -8.09 -3.77
N ALA A 22 -5.35 -7.57 -3.68
CA ALA A 22 -6.57 -8.33 -3.94
C ALA A 22 -6.59 -8.89 -5.38
N LYS A 23 -6.22 -8.07 -6.38
CA LYS A 23 -6.15 -8.51 -7.78
C LYS A 23 -5.15 -9.65 -8.02
N THR A 24 -4.10 -9.72 -7.23
CA THR A 24 -3.08 -10.78 -7.32
C THR A 24 -3.37 -11.98 -6.43
N GLY A 25 -4.45 -11.96 -5.63
CA GLY A 25 -4.76 -13.01 -4.66
C GLY A 25 -3.78 -13.05 -3.48
N ASN A 26 -3.14 -11.91 -3.15
CA ASN A 26 -2.22 -11.82 -2.03
C ASN A 26 -2.96 -11.50 -0.73
N GLU A 27 -3.41 -12.56 -0.03
CA GLU A 27 -4.11 -12.44 1.24
C GLU A 27 -3.31 -11.66 2.29
N ALA A 28 -2.03 -11.99 2.44
CA ALA A 28 -1.15 -11.34 3.41
C ALA A 28 -1.07 -9.83 3.18
N GLY A 29 -1.02 -9.40 1.91
CA GLY A 29 -1.05 -8.00 1.54
C GLY A 29 -2.39 -7.34 1.86
N VAL A 30 -3.49 -8.00 1.55
CA VAL A 30 -4.84 -7.49 1.80
C VAL A 30 -5.08 -7.26 3.29
N ILE A 31 -4.85 -8.27 4.14
CA ILE A 31 -5.10 -8.14 5.59
C ILE A 31 -4.16 -7.13 6.25
N HIS A 32 -2.89 -7.12 5.87
CA HIS A 32 -1.93 -6.14 6.38
C HIS A 32 -2.36 -4.70 6.06
N GLY A 33 -2.79 -4.45 4.83
CA GLY A 33 -3.27 -3.15 4.40
C GLY A 33 -4.58 -2.73 5.09
N ILE A 34 -5.55 -3.64 5.22
CA ILE A 34 -6.81 -3.39 5.94
C ILE A 34 -6.52 -3.00 7.39
N ALA A 35 -5.65 -3.75 8.06
CA ALA A 35 -5.27 -3.47 9.44
C ALA A 35 -4.64 -2.07 9.58
N ALA A 36 -3.78 -1.66 8.64
CA ALA A 36 -3.15 -0.34 8.65
C ALA A 36 -4.18 0.79 8.55
N VAL A 37 -5.16 0.67 7.66
CA VAL A 37 -6.19 1.73 7.44
C VAL A 37 -7.23 1.76 8.56
N TRP A 38 -7.81 0.62 8.88
CA TRP A 38 -8.94 0.57 9.83
C TRP A 38 -8.50 0.79 11.27
N ARG A 39 -7.33 0.28 11.66
CA ARG A 39 -6.77 0.54 13.00
C ARG A 39 -6.59 2.04 13.24
N ALA A 40 -6.02 2.75 12.27
CA ALA A 40 -5.84 4.19 12.37
C ALA A 40 -7.17 4.93 12.46
N ALA A 41 -8.16 4.57 11.63
CA ALA A 41 -9.49 5.17 11.66
C ALA A 41 -10.20 4.94 13.00
N MET A 42 -10.10 3.75 13.57
CA MET A 42 -10.70 3.42 14.87
C MET A 42 -10.00 4.13 16.04
N MET A 43 -8.67 4.19 16.04
CA MET A 43 -7.92 4.84 17.13
C MET A 43 -8.22 6.33 17.25
N TYR A 44 -8.47 7.00 16.15
CA TYR A 44 -8.68 8.46 16.13
C TYR A 44 -10.12 8.87 15.88
N ALA A 45 -11.03 7.89 15.71
CA ALA A 45 -12.45 8.08 15.43
C ALA A 45 -12.73 9.07 14.28
N THR A 46 -11.83 9.18 13.33
CA THR A 46 -11.93 10.08 12.17
C THR A 46 -11.00 9.62 11.03
N ASN A 47 -11.30 10.06 9.82
CA ASN A 47 -10.45 9.82 8.66
C ASN A 47 -9.40 10.93 8.54
N LYS A 48 -8.26 10.72 9.16
CA LYS A 48 -7.09 11.61 9.04
C LYS A 48 -6.47 11.51 7.65
N GLU A 49 -5.84 12.60 7.22
CA GLU A 49 -5.21 12.69 5.91
C GLU A 49 -4.02 11.73 5.79
N ASN A 50 -3.14 11.73 6.78
CA ASN A 50 -1.93 10.93 6.79
C ASN A 50 -1.44 10.65 8.22
N PHE A 51 -0.46 9.74 8.34
CA PHE A 51 0.14 9.33 9.60
C PHE A 51 1.65 9.20 9.44
N VAL A 52 2.40 9.47 10.50
CA VAL A 52 3.85 9.21 10.54
C VAL A 52 4.09 7.71 10.38
N ALA A 53 4.96 7.31 9.47
CA ALA A 53 5.23 5.89 9.22
C ALA A 53 5.94 5.20 10.40
N ASP A 54 6.68 5.96 11.20
CA ASP A 54 7.49 5.43 12.31
C ASP A 54 6.62 5.00 13.52
N ASP A 55 5.57 5.74 13.83
CA ASP A 55 4.77 5.56 15.07
C ASP A 55 3.25 5.56 14.85
N GLY A 56 2.79 5.83 13.63
CA GLY A 56 1.37 5.91 13.29
C GLY A 56 0.66 7.15 13.86
N ASN A 57 1.40 8.14 14.36
CA ASN A 57 0.82 9.35 14.92
C ASN A 57 0.52 10.38 13.81
N TRP A 58 -0.64 11.00 13.87
CA TRP A 58 -1.00 12.06 12.92
C TRP A 58 -0.42 13.43 13.29
N LYS A 59 -0.09 13.67 14.57
CA LYS A 59 0.44 14.97 15.05
C LYS A 59 1.86 15.26 14.58
N GLY A 60 2.61 14.22 14.21
CA GLY A 60 4.00 14.37 13.75
C GLY A 60 4.14 14.71 12.25
N THR A 61 3.06 14.77 11.50
CA THR A 61 3.09 15.13 10.06
C THR A 61 3.12 16.64 9.85
N GLN A 62 3.65 17.07 8.70
CA GLN A 62 3.80 18.50 8.38
C GLN A 62 2.44 19.22 8.26
N VAL A 63 1.49 18.57 7.61
CA VAL A 63 0.10 19.04 7.43
C VAL A 63 -0.81 17.84 7.59
N ASN A 64 -1.93 18.03 8.26
CA ASN A 64 -2.93 16.98 8.43
C ASN A 64 -4.32 17.57 8.54
N SER A 65 -5.26 16.99 7.81
CA SER A 65 -6.67 17.31 7.90
C SER A 65 -7.43 16.20 8.60
N SER A 66 -8.47 16.57 9.34
CA SER A 66 -9.47 15.65 9.86
C SER A 66 -10.64 15.52 8.87
N ASN A 67 -11.40 14.44 8.96
CA ASN A 67 -12.56 14.17 8.09
C ASN A 67 -12.21 14.24 6.59
N MET A 68 -11.05 13.69 6.24
CA MET A 68 -10.55 13.72 4.87
C MET A 68 -11.35 12.75 3.98
N LEU A 69 -12.04 13.28 2.97
CA LEU A 69 -12.94 12.50 2.12
C LEU A 69 -12.22 11.40 1.34
N TRP A 70 -11.04 11.64 0.84
CA TRP A 70 -10.29 10.58 0.13
C TRP A 70 -9.85 9.44 1.04
N SER A 71 -9.53 9.71 2.31
CA SER A 71 -9.26 8.65 3.28
C SER A 71 -10.51 7.85 3.62
N LEU A 72 -11.66 8.53 3.71
CA LEU A 72 -12.97 7.88 3.83
C LEU A 72 -13.29 7.02 2.60
N SER A 73 -13.10 7.55 1.39
CA SER A 73 -13.34 6.80 0.15
C SER A 73 -12.43 5.57 0.06
N GLY A 74 -11.19 5.65 0.57
CA GLY A 74 -10.31 4.51 0.70
C GLY A 74 -10.87 3.43 1.63
N SER A 75 -11.38 3.82 2.80
CA SER A 75 -12.02 2.89 3.75
C SER A 75 -13.28 2.24 3.17
N LEU A 76 -14.12 3.02 2.48
CA LEU A 76 -15.29 2.50 1.77
C LEU A 76 -14.89 1.57 0.62
N GLY A 77 -13.82 1.91 -0.11
CA GLY A 77 -13.26 1.07 -1.17
C GLY A 77 -12.84 -0.31 -0.69
N ILE A 78 -12.29 -0.42 0.52
CA ILE A 78 -11.99 -1.72 1.14
C ILE A 78 -13.27 -2.56 1.27
N THR A 79 -14.32 -1.97 1.81
CA THR A 79 -15.60 -2.67 2.02
C THR A 79 -16.24 -3.05 0.69
N PHE A 80 -16.52 -2.07 -0.17
CA PHE A 80 -17.31 -2.30 -1.38
C PHE A 80 -16.53 -3.00 -2.48
N ARG A 81 -15.30 -2.56 -2.75
CA ARG A 81 -14.52 -3.07 -3.90
C ARG A 81 -13.68 -4.31 -3.56
N THR A 82 -13.17 -4.43 -2.34
CA THR A 82 -12.35 -5.58 -1.96
C THR A 82 -13.21 -6.67 -1.33
N LEU A 83 -13.86 -6.40 -0.18
CA LEU A 83 -14.53 -7.45 0.58
C LEU A 83 -15.85 -7.89 -0.06
N MET A 84 -16.64 -6.95 -0.62
CA MET A 84 -17.88 -7.27 -1.33
C MET A 84 -17.64 -7.53 -2.83
N GLY A 85 -16.47 -7.14 -3.35
CA GLY A 85 -16.05 -7.41 -4.72
C GLY A 85 -16.79 -6.65 -5.79
N ILE A 86 -17.46 -5.54 -5.48
CA ILE A 86 -18.24 -4.76 -6.45
C ILE A 86 -17.27 -4.03 -7.40
N GLN A 87 -17.25 -4.44 -8.67
CA GLN A 87 -16.44 -3.84 -9.73
C GLN A 87 -17.39 -3.33 -10.84
N TYR A 88 -17.17 -2.11 -11.29
CA TYR A 88 -17.90 -1.60 -12.45
C TYR A 88 -17.15 -2.03 -13.72
N ASP A 89 -17.83 -2.79 -14.57
CA ASP A 89 -17.31 -3.24 -15.87
C ASP A 89 -17.94 -2.39 -16.97
N GLY A 90 -17.36 -1.21 -17.17
CA GLY A 90 -17.93 -0.23 -18.09
C GLY A 90 -19.32 0.26 -17.66
N PRO A 91 -20.17 0.66 -18.63
CA PRO A 91 -21.52 1.14 -18.36
C PRO A 91 -22.57 0.02 -18.21
N ASP A 92 -22.25 -1.21 -18.62
CA ASP A 92 -23.25 -2.24 -18.95
C ASP A 92 -23.44 -3.28 -17.84
N ALA A 93 -22.54 -3.33 -16.84
CA ALA A 93 -22.65 -4.34 -15.79
C ALA A 93 -21.91 -3.96 -14.50
N ILE A 94 -22.29 -4.64 -13.41
CA ILE A 94 -21.42 -4.86 -12.24
C ILE A 94 -20.87 -6.28 -12.34
N MET A 95 -19.57 -6.43 -12.22
CA MET A 95 -18.87 -7.69 -11.99
C MET A 95 -18.58 -7.85 -10.50
N PHE A 96 -18.66 -9.07 -9.99
CA PHE A 96 -18.31 -9.38 -8.60
C PHE A 96 -17.01 -10.16 -8.53
N ALA A 97 -16.06 -9.66 -7.74
CA ALA A 97 -14.76 -10.28 -7.50
C ALA A 97 -14.33 -10.04 -6.04
N PRO A 98 -15.04 -10.60 -5.05
CA PRO A 98 -14.73 -10.42 -3.64
C PRO A 98 -13.40 -11.10 -3.29
N VAL A 99 -12.65 -10.45 -2.42
CA VAL A 99 -11.42 -10.98 -1.82
C VAL A 99 -11.52 -10.81 -0.31
N VAL A 100 -11.66 -11.92 0.39
CA VAL A 100 -11.91 -11.96 1.82
C VAL A 100 -10.80 -12.75 2.50
N PRO A 101 -9.94 -12.12 3.31
CA PRO A 101 -8.98 -12.84 4.13
C PRO A 101 -9.64 -13.85 5.09
N GLU A 102 -8.97 -14.96 5.36
CA GLU A 102 -9.50 -16.00 6.26
C GLU A 102 -9.84 -15.45 7.65
N SER A 103 -8.97 -14.59 8.19
CA SER A 103 -9.18 -13.94 9.49
C SER A 103 -10.42 -13.02 9.54
N LEU A 104 -10.97 -12.70 8.39
CA LEU A 104 -12.20 -11.93 8.24
C LEU A 104 -13.37 -12.80 7.74
N LYS A 105 -13.28 -14.12 7.82
CA LYS A 105 -14.35 -15.04 7.42
C LYS A 105 -15.64 -14.74 8.18
N ALA A 106 -16.70 -14.38 7.46
CA ALA A 106 -18.04 -14.14 7.99
C ALA A 106 -19.06 -14.08 6.85
N VAL A 107 -20.34 -14.12 7.20
CA VAL A 107 -21.39 -13.73 6.26
C VAL A 107 -21.46 -12.21 6.24
N ARG A 108 -21.29 -11.61 5.07
CA ARG A 108 -21.39 -10.17 4.85
C ARG A 108 -22.57 -9.84 4.00
N LYS A 109 -23.25 -8.76 4.34
CA LYS A 109 -24.44 -8.31 3.60
C LYS A 109 -24.36 -6.81 3.34
N ILE A 110 -24.82 -6.42 2.18
CA ILE A 110 -25.24 -5.06 1.85
C ILE A 110 -26.71 -5.16 1.42
N GLU A 111 -27.58 -4.45 2.08
CA GLU A 111 -29.00 -4.39 1.75
C GLU A 111 -29.33 -3.05 1.11
N GLY A 112 -30.13 -3.10 0.05
CA GLY A 112 -30.59 -1.88 -0.62
C GLY A 112 -29.53 -1.15 -1.42
N PHE A 113 -28.51 -1.83 -1.97
CA PHE A 113 -27.49 -1.20 -2.82
C PHE A 113 -28.09 -0.74 -4.14
N PRO A 114 -28.14 0.58 -4.42
CA PRO A 114 -28.73 1.08 -5.65
C PRO A 114 -27.76 0.89 -6.83
N TYR A 115 -28.27 0.32 -7.89
CA TYR A 115 -27.54 0.23 -9.16
C TYR A 115 -28.50 0.49 -10.33
N ARG A 116 -28.40 1.67 -10.93
CA ARG A 116 -29.29 2.14 -11.98
C ARG A 116 -30.78 2.03 -11.54
N ASP A 117 -31.58 1.28 -12.27
CA ASP A 117 -33.01 1.06 -11.97
C ASP A 117 -33.23 -0.17 -11.10
N ALA A 118 -32.17 -0.80 -10.61
CA ALA A 118 -32.22 -1.93 -9.70
C ALA A 118 -31.78 -1.58 -8.29
N VAL A 119 -32.22 -2.38 -7.32
CA VAL A 119 -31.79 -2.37 -5.92
C VAL A 119 -31.31 -3.77 -5.55
N LEU A 120 -30.07 -3.90 -5.09
CA LEU A 120 -29.44 -5.18 -4.82
C LEU A 120 -29.29 -5.45 -3.33
N ASP A 121 -29.68 -6.65 -2.90
CA ASP A 121 -29.32 -7.22 -1.61
C ASP A 121 -28.19 -8.24 -1.83
N ILE A 122 -26.96 -7.86 -1.47
CA ILE A 122 -25.76 -8.62 -1.80
C ILE A 122 -25.28 -9.35 -0.56
N THR A 123 -25.08 -10.67 -0.67
CA THR A 123 -24.54 -11.52 0.40
C THR A 123 -23.27 -12.21 -0.08
N VAL A 124 -22.18 -12.08 0.70
CA VAL A 124 -20.91 -12.80 0.47
C VAL A 124 -20.66 -13.73 1.66
N LYS A 125 -20.41 -15.02 1.38
CA LYS A 125 -20.15 -16.09 2.34
C LYS A 125 -18.77 -16.69 2.13
N GLY A 126 -18.09 -17.09 3.21
CA GLY A 126 -16.79 -17.74 3.15
C GLY A 126 -15.61 -16.76 3.12
N TYR A 127 -14.46 -17.26 2.68
CA TYR A 127 -13.21 -16.49 2.51
C TYR A 127 -12.47 -16.92 1.23
N GLY A 128 -11.44 -16.17 0.86
CA GLY A 128 -10.64 -16.43 -0.33
C GLY A 128 -10.90 -15.43 -1.46
N ASP A 129 -10.43 -15.77 -2.64
CA ASP A 129 -10.57 -14.98 -3.88
C ASP A 129 -11.13 -15.81 -5.05
N ILE A 130 -11.64 -17.00 -4.76
CA ILE A 130 -12.25 -17.92 -5.73
C ILE A 130 -13.73 -18.02 -5.44
N ILE A 131 -14.58 -17.66 -6.39
CA ILE A 131 -16.01 -17.83 -6.28
C ILE A 131 -16.35 -19.30 -6.56
N LYS A 132 -16.98 -19.95 -5.57
CA LYS A 132 -17.49 -21.33 -5.67
C LYS A 132 -18.85 -21.38 -6.34
N SER A 133 -19.75 -20.46 -5.98
CA SER A 133 -21.04 -20.30 -6.62
C SER A 133 -21.48 -18.84 -6.60
N PHE A 134 -22.26 -18.46 -7.60
CA PHE A 134 -22.85 -17.14 -7.76
C PHE A 134 -24.30 -17.29 -8.24
N SER A 135 -25.22 -16.64 -7.55
CA SER A 135 -26.63 -16.69 -7.91
C SER A 135 -27.29 -15.32 -7.84
N ILE A 136 -28.28 -15.12 -8.71
CA ILE A 136 -29.18 -13.96 -8.70
C ILE A 136 -30.60 -14.50 -8.53
N ASP A 137 -31.32 -14.01 -7.51
CA ASP A 137 -32.68 -14.43 -7.15
C ASP A 137 -32.80 -15.96 -6.97
N GLY A 138 -31.74 -16.57 -6.43
CA GLY A 138 -31.66 -18.02 -6.22
C GLY A 138 -31.34 -18.85 -7.46
N VAL A 139 -31.16 -18.20 -8.62
CA VAL A 139 -30.77 -18.87 -9.86
C VAL A 139 -29.26 -18.76 -10.03
N GLU A 140 -28.57 -19.91 -10.08
CA GLU A 140 -27.11 -19.96 -10.26
C GLU A 140 -26.73 -19.56 -11.70
N THR A 141 -25.68 -18.74 -11.82
CA THR A 141 -25.13 -18.29 -13.11
C THR A 141 -23.61 -18.54 -13.16
N ALA A 142 -23.11 -18.84 -14.37
CA ALA A 142 -21.67 -19.12 -14.56
C ALA A 142 -20.80 -17.87 -14.37
N GLU A 143 -21.29 -16.72 -14.78
CA GLU A 143 -20.56 -15.46 -14.72
C GLU A 143 -21.03 -14.63 -13.51
N PRO A 144 -20.11 -14.11 -12.70
CA PRO A 144 -20.46 -13.30 -11.52
C PRO A 144 -20.76 -11.85 -11.94
N VAL A 145 -21.78 -11.67 -12.75
CA VAL A 145 -22.14 -10.39 -13.39
C VAL A 145 -23.61 -10.09 -13.19
N PHE A 146 -23.91 -8.82 -12.86
CA PHE A 146 -25.26 -8.27 -12.82
C PHE A 146 -25.40 -7.22 -13.94
N ALA A 147 -26.27 -7.48 -14.92
CA ALA A 147 -26.48 -6.61 -16.06
C ALA A 147 -27.21 -5.32 -15.70
N ALA A 148 -26.83 -4.22 -16.36
CA ALA A 148 -27.34 -2.88 -16.06
C ALA A 148 -28.78 -2.62 -16.51
N ASP A 149 -29.32 -3.46 -17.38
CA ASP A 149 -30.70 -3.37 -17.91
C ASP A 149 -31.75 -4.01 -16.99
N ARG A 150 -31.33 -4.68 -15.91
CA ARG A 150 -32.23 -5.25 -14.91
C ARG A 150 -32.84 -4.15 -14.05
N THR A 151 -34.12 -4.31 -13.71
CA THR A 151 -34.87 -3.35 -12.91
C THR A 151 -35.52 -4.01 -11.70
N GLY A 152 -35.81 -3.25 -10.64
CA GLY A 152 -36.46 -3.76 -9.44
C GLY A 152 -35.45 -4.28 -8.40
N ARG A 153 -35.95 -5.08 -7.44
CA ARG A 153 -35.12 -5.59 -6.33
C ARG A 153 -34.64 -7.00 -6.62
N HIS A 154 -33.36 -7.22 -6.44
CA HIS A 154 -32.71 -8.50 -6.69
C HIS A 154 -31.83 -8.92 -5.53
N SER A 155 -31.78 -10.22 -5.26
CA SER A 155 -30.83 -10.81 -4.33
C SER A 155 -29.63 -11.35 -5.09
N VAL A 156 -28.40 -11.02 -4.64
CA VAL A 156 -27.14 -11.55 -5.16
C VAL A 156 -26.47 -12.33 -4.04
N GLU A 157 -26.22 -13.63 -4.26
CA GLU A 157 -25.50 -14.46 -3.32
C GLU A 157 -24.18 -14.95 -3.92
N ILE A 158 -23.08 -14.78 -3.20
CA ILE A 158 -21.73 -15.16 -3.57
C ILE A 158 -21.17 -16.08 -2.48
N VAL A 159 -20.75 -17.28 -2.85
CA VAL A 159 -20.07 -18.20 -1.96
C VAL A 159 -18.64 -18.37 -2.40
N LEU A 160 -17.69 -18.07 -1.52
CA LEU A 160 -16.26 -18.28 -1.76
C LEU A 160 -15.84 -19.72 -1.47
N ALA A 161 -14.76 -20.15 -2.10
CA ALA A 161 -14.26 -21.52 -2.02
C ALA A 161 -13.45 -21.84 -0.76
N ASP A 162 -13.35 -20.88 0.18
CA ASP A 162 -12.51 -20.98 1.38
C ASP A 162 -11.02 -21.24 1.02
N SER A 163 -10.54 -20.60 -0.04
CA SER A 163 -9.16 -20.71 -0.54
C SER A 163 -8.74 -19.52 -1.40
N PHE A 164 -7.44 -19.33 -1.53
CA PHE A 164 -6.83 -18.33 -2.41
C PHE A 164 -6.15 -19.01 -3.60
N ARG A 165 -6.13 -18.33 -4.76
CA ARG A 165 -5.42 -18.81 -5.96
C ARG A 165 -3.91 -18.90 -5.77
N ASN A 166 -3.36 -18.03 -4.92
CA ASN A 166 -1.94 -17.86 -4.73
C ASN A 166 -1.59 -17.83 -3.24
N GLU A 167 -0.48 -18.45 -2.88
CA GLU A 167 0.16 -18.31 -1.57
C GLU A 167 1.27 -17.25 -1.67
N LEU A 168 0.92 -16.00 -1.48
CA LEU A 168 1.83 -14.88 -1.55
C LEU A 168 2.10 -14.30 -0.16
N SER A 169 3.26 -13.69 0.01
CA SER A 169 3.66 -13.04 1.25
C SER A 169 3.95 -11.57 1.07
N VAL A 170 3.98 -10.82 2.17
CA VAL A 170 4.45 -9.45 2.21
C VAL A 170 5.88 -9.43 2.76
N ASN A 171 6.79 -8.85 2.01
CA ASN A 171 8.14 -8.61 2.49
C ASN A 171 8.14 -7.39 3.41
N LEU A 172 8.05 -7.62 4.72
CA LEU A 172 8.14 -6.58 5.72
C LEU A 172 9.60 -6.21 5.94
N VAL A 173 9.97 -5.03 5.50
CA VAL A 173 11.31 -4.45 5.74
C VAL A 173 11.25 -3.52 6.95
N GLY A 174 12.38 -3.41 7.68
CA GLY A 174 12.50 -2.44 8.75
C GLY A 174 12.31 -1.01 8.23
N ASN A 175 11.76 -0.14 9.07
CA ASN A 175 11.64 1.29 8.74
C ASN A 175 13.02 1.93 8.79
N VAL A 176 13.70 1.92 7.65
CA VAL A 176 15.06 2.44 7.51
C VAL A 176 14.98 3.87 7.00
N ARG A 177 15.54 4.80 7.75
CA ARG A 177 15.71 6.16 7.27
C ARG A 177 16.56 6.16 6.01
N THR A 178 15.99 6.64 4.91
CA THR A 178 16.81 7.02 3.77
C THR A 178 17.69 8.20 4.20
N PRO A 179 19.02 8.09 4.09
CA PRO A 179 19.88 9.20 4.41
C PRO A 179 19.51 10.43 3.58
N MET A 180 19.73 11.60 4.14
CA MET A 180 19.57 12.83 3.38
C MET A 180 20.54 12.84 2.20
N ILE A 181 20.10 13.36 1.07
CA ILE A 181 20.99 13.61 -0.07
C ILE A 181 21.98 14.69 0.38
N PRO A 182 23.29 14.40 0.41
CA PRO A 182 24.26 15.35 0.89
C PRO A 182 24.33 16.57 -0.03
N PHE A 183 24.54 17.74 0.57
CA PHE A 183 24.77 18.97 -0.20
C PHE A 183 26.15 18.92 -0.84
N VAL A 184 26.18 18.80 -2.17
CA VAL A 184 27.40 18.64 -2.95
C VAL A 184 27.95 19.98 -3.41
N ARG A 185 29.24 20.22 -3.19
CA ARG A 185 29.97 21.39 -3.67
C ARG A 185 31.03 21.00 -4.68
N VAL A 186 31.19 21.81 -5.70
CA VAL A 186 32.31 21.64 -6.66
C VAL A 186 33.60 22.11 -6.00
N SER A 187 34.65 21.31 -6.11
CA SER A 187 35.96 21.58 -5.55
C SER A 187 37.09 21.49 -6.58
N GLY A 188 38.25 22.05 -6.26
CA GLY A 188 39.44 21.92 -7.11
C GLY A 188 39.28 22.53 -8.51
N LYS A 189 38.73 23.72 -8.64
CA LYS A 189 38.50 24.41 -9.94
C LYS A 189 37.68 23.54 -10.92
N GLY A 190 36.64 22.87 -10.42
CA GLY A 190 35.79 22.00 -11.22
C GLY A 190 36.28 20.56 -11.40
N LYS A 191 37.33 20.15 -10.72
CA LYS A 191 37.94 18.82 -10.86
C LYS A 191 37.43 17.80 -9.85
N GLY A 192 36.57 18.19 -8.91
CA GLY A 192 36.08 17.31 -7.88
C GLY A 192 34.78 17.77 -7.28
N LEU A 193 34.20 16.88 -6.50
CA LEU A 193 33.01 17.10 -5.72
C LEU A 193 33.35 16.85 -4.26
N LYS A 194 32.81 17.68 -3.36
CA LYS A 194 32.89 17.50 -1.90
C LYS A 194 31.53 17.67 -1.30
N TRP A 195 31.26 16.94 -0.22
CA TRP A 195 30.05 17.05 0.59
C TRP A 195 30.37 16.80 2.06
N TYR A 196 29.44 17.07 2.96
CA TYR A 196 29.57 16.67 4.35
C TYR A 196 29.19 15.20 4.51
N SER A 197 29.84 14.52 5.47
CA SER A 197 29.44 13.15 5.80
C SER A 197 28.03 13.14 6.34
N GLU A 198 27.21 12.21 5.86
CA GLU A 198 25.91 11.92 6.40
C GLU A 198 26.03 10.87 7.50
N GLU A 199 25.26 11.05 8.58
CA GLU A 199 25.23 10.08 9.69
C GLU A 199 24.76 8.72 9.19
N GLY A 200 25.48 7.65 9.53
CA GLY A 200 25.18 6.28 9.11
C GLY A 200 25.56 5.95 7.67
N ALA A 201 26.13 6.90 6.90
CA ALA A 201 26.61 6.61 5.56
C ALA A 201 27.92 5.78 5.59
N VAL A 202 27.88 4.57 5.05
CA VAL A 202 29.04 3.68 4.94
C VAL A 202 29.75 3.84 3.59
N ARG A 203 29.04 4.36 2.58
CA ARG A 203 29.49 4.49 1.20
C ARG A 203 28.68 5.55 0.45
N TYR A 204 29.29 6.14 -0.55
CA TYR A 204 28.65 7.07 -1.50
C TYR A 204 28.85 6.55 -2.92
N ASP A 205 27.77 6.43 -3.65
CA ASP A 205 27.78 6.11 -5.08
C ASP A 205 27.54 7.40 -5.88
N VAL A 206 28.44 7.69 -6.81
CA VAL A 206 28.39 8.91 -7.64
C VAL A 206 27.88 8.54 -9.02
N TYR A 207 26.83 9.21 -9.46
CA TYR A 207 26.22 8.97 -10.76
C TYR A 207 26.38 10.19 -11.67
N ALA A 208 26.56 9.96 -12.96
CA ALA A 208 26.54 10.97 -14.02
C ALA A 208 25.69 10.44 -15.18
N GLY A 209 24.67 11.21 -15.60
CA GLY A 209 23.76 10.79 -16.66
C GLY A 209 23.06 9.45 -16.39
N GLY A 210 22.70 9.18 -15.13
CA GLY A 210 22.03 7.93 -14.72
C GLY A 210 22.94 6.70 -14.59
N LYS A 211 24.24 6.83 -14.87
CA LYS A 211 25.22 5.75 -14.75
C LYS A 211 26.12 5.97 -13.53
N LYS A 212 26.38 4.90 -12.75
CA LYS A 212 27.36 4.93 -11.66
C LYS A 212 28.75 5.13 -12.23
N VAL A 213 29.42 6.24 -11.85
CA VAL A 213 30.76 6.60 -12.33
C VAL A 213 31.84 6.45 -11.28
N LYS A 214 31.46 6.44 -10.01
CA LYS A 214 32.41 6.30 -8.90
C LYS A 214 31.74 5.76 -7.65
N GLU A 215 32.50 5.03 -6.85
CA GLU A 215 32.17 4.63 -5.49
C GLU A 215 33.24 5.18 -4.54
N THR A 216 32.85 5.67 -3.37
CA THR A 216 33.78 6.20 -2.36
C THR A 216 33.22 6.07 -0.95
N ARG A 217 34.09 5.79 0.01
CA ARG A 217 33.77 5.87 1.44
C ARG A 217 34.06 7.24 2.04
N ARG A 218 34.73 8.13 1.28
CA ARG A 218 35.05 9.48 1.73
C ARG A 218 34.05 10.48 1.15
N PRO A 219 33.74 11.60 1.84
CA PRO A 219 32.77 12.59 1.40
C PRO A 219 33.35 13.51 0.31
N GLY A 220 33.82 12.92 -0.76
CA GLY A 220 34.34 13.64 -1.92
C GLY A 220 34.97 12.73 -2.95
N VAL A 221 35.02 13.21 -4.19
CA VAL A 221 35.69 12.55 -5.32
C VAL A 221 36.41 13.57 -6.17
N THR A 222 37.50 13.12 -6.79
CA THR A 222 38.26 13.88 -7.79
C THR A 222 38.22 13.10 -9.11
N PHE A 223 38.01 13.83 -10.20
CA PHE A 223 37.99 13.27 -11.55
C PHE A 223 39.28 13.66 -12.32
N PRO A 224 39.86 12.73 -13.08
CA PRO A 224 41.00 13.07 -13.94
C PRO A 224 40.60 14.10 -15.01
N ARG A 225 41.58 14.82 -15.53
CA ARG A 225 41.45 15.93 -16.47
C ARG A 225 41.13 15.43 -17.90
N THR A 226 39.87 15.01 -18.15
CA THR A 226 39.42 14.70 -19.51
C THR A 226 37.98 15.13 -19.69
N GLY A 227 37.79 16.26 -20.40
CA GLY A 227 36.51 16.69 -20.92
C GLY A 227 35.67 17.54 -19.94
N LYS A 228 34.85 18.45 -20.48
CA LYS A 228 33.80 19.15 -19.76
C LYS A 228 32.72 18.14 -19.35
N VAL A 229 32.79 17.63 -18.12
CA VAL A 229 31.69 16.84 -17.54
C VAL A 229 30.63 17.83 -17.08
N ILE A 230 29.58 18.00 -17.85
CA ILE A 230 28.39 18.73 -17.44
C ILE A 230 27.61 17.79 -16.51
N PHE A 231 27.72 18.03 -15.20
CA PHE A 231 26.92 17.31 -14.20
C PHE A 231 25.46 17.79 -14.27
N ARG A 232 24.65 17.14 -15.12
CA ARG A 232 23.20 17.20 -15.03
C ARG A 232 22.76 16.06 -14.12
N TRP A 233 22.36 16.38 -12.88
CA TRP A 233 21.86 15.46 -11.86
C TRP A 233 22.90 14.46 -11.30
N LEU A 234 23.42 14.77 -10.15
CA LEU A 234 24.15 13.85 -9.29
C LEU A 234 23.14 13.21 -8.35
N GLN A 235 22.94 11.90 -8.45
CA GLN A 235 22.16 11.11 -7.49
C GLN A 235 23.15 10.33 -6.64
N LEU A 236 23.17 10.60 -5.34
CA LEU A 236 23.93 9.81 -4.36
C LEU A 236 22.94 8.82 -3.73
N LEU A 237 23.18 7.54 -3.98
CA LEU A 237 22.44 6.47 -3.33
C LEU A 237 23.34 5.83 -2.27
N GLN A 238 22.80 5.69 -1.07
CA GLN A 238 23.43 4.87 -0.03
C GLN A 238 22.96 3.43 -0.24
N THR A 239 23.90 2.50 -0.33
CA THR A 239 23.63 1.07 -0.32
C THR A 239 24.45 0.40 0.77
N GLU A 240 23.76 -0.38 1.57
CA GLU A 240 24.16 -1.22 2.69
C GLU A 240 24.06 -0.57 4.08
N LEU A 241 22.98 -0.90 4.75
CA LEU A 241 22.92 -0.97 6.19
C LEU A 241 23.68 -2.20 6.66
N ASN A 242 24.55 -1.96 7.62
CA ASN A 242 25.29 -3.00 8.33
C ASN A 242 24.31 -4.09 8.81
N ARG A 243 24.54 -5.36 8.45
CA ARG A 243 23.75 -6.54 8.87
C ARG A 243 23.86 -6.89 10.36
N SER A 244 24.26 -5.98 11.19
CA SER A 244 24.23 -6.13 12.64
C SER A 244 23.11 -5.29 13.25
N LEU A 245 21.85 -5.65 12.96
CA LEU A 245 20.74 -5.25 13.81
C LEU A 245 20.81 -6.09 15.09
N PRO A 246 20.75 -5.47 16.28
CA PRO A 246 20.54 -6.21 17.50
C PRO A 246 19.22 -6.98 17.40
N SER A 247 19.24 -8.21 17.86
CA SER A 247 18.10 -9.10 17.96
C SER A 247 16.82 -8.36 18.36
N ARG A 248 15.78 -8.53 17.55
CA ARG A 248 14.36 -8.23 17.71
C ARG A 248 13.98 -7.62 19.06
N SER A 249 13.48 -6.40 19.03
CA SER A 249 12.83 -5.81 20.22
C SER A 249 11.64 -6.69 20.66
N PRO A 250 11.32 -6.74 21.96
CA PRO A 250 10.20 -7.53 22.50
C PRO A 250 8.84 -7.18 21.87
N GLU A 251 8.69 -5.99 21.28
CA GLU A 251 7.46 -5.54 20.62
C GLU A 251 7.18 -6.23 19.28
N ALA A 252 8.22 -6.64 18.55
CA ALA A 252 8.04 -7.38 17.29
C ALA A 252 7.50 -8.81 17.52
N ARG A 253 7.66 -9.37 18.72
CA ARG A 253 7.04 -10.66 19.09
C ARG A 253 5.56 -10.55 19.43
N ARG A 254 5.08 -9.40 19.93
CA ARG A 254 3.66 -9.21 20.26
C ARG A 254 2.72 -9.12 19.04
N LEU A 255 3.25 -8.79 17.88
CA LEU A 255 2.44 -8.72 16.65
C LEU A 255 2.22 -10.09 15.98
N GLN A 256 3.03 -11.11 16.32
CA GLN A 256 2.79 -12.49 15.88
C GLN A 256 1.78 -13.23 16.76
N ASP A 257 1.61 -12.80 18.02
CA ASP A 257 0.66 -13.45 18.96
C ASP A 257 -0.79 -12.94 18.83
N ILE A 258 -1.04 -11.92 17.97
CA ILE A 258 -2.41 -11.46 17.68
C ILE A 258 -3.07 -12.29 16.56
N SER A 259 -2.33 -13.16 15.88
CA SER A 259 -2.90 -14.12 14.93
C SER A 259 -3.52 -15.37 15.61
N SER A 260 -3.56 -15.40 16.95
CA SER A 260 -4.11 -16.51 17.75
C SER A 260 -5.20 -16.05 18.74
N LEU A 261 -5.92 -14.96 18.41
CA LEU A 261 -7.16 -14.57 19.09
C LEU A 261 -8.29 -14.42 18.10
#